data_e8fff04a41e8212b94a8b8a7b6a111d4
#
_entry.id   e8fff04a41e8212b94a8b8a7b6a111d4
#
_cell.length_a   1.000
_cell.length_b   1.000
_cell.length_c   1.000
_cell.angle_alpha   90.00
_cell.angle_beta   90.00
_cell.angle_gamma   90.00
#
_symmetry.space_group_name_H-M   'P 1'
#
loop_
_entity.id
_entity.type
_entity.pdbx_description
1 polymer ?
#
loop_
_entity_poly.entity_id
_entity_poly.type
_entity_poly.pdbx_seq_one_letter_code
_entity_poly.pdbx_strand_id
1 'polypeptide(L)'
;QALLSGDVDILFAVGAPSVILAASNAADIKVIGAYSRAPKAYQIVTKDSVINCADELKGKTIAGPKGTTLNELLTAYLSQHNISMEEVEYLPMSIGNAWAALEAGEVDAALLAGPTAYAAQEGGASVLTDGSGLIDGTVLVASTGVFCERYPELVKKFQESHREVLDFLVRNHDKAMEITAGGTGLDREAVDAMYPYYDFHADLTQEHIRSTNKTLTFMTVSGMIDGKLDAEDIIFDGNR
;
A
#
# COMPACT_ATOMS: atom_id res chain seq x y z
N GLN A 1 -1.99 5.34 13.03
CA GLN A 1 -2.01 5.83 14.44
C GLN A 1 -1.76 7.33 14.51
N ALA A 2 -0.70 7.86 13.90
CA ALA A 2 -0.34 9.28 13.98
C ALA A 2 -1.48 10.25 13.60
N LEU A 3 -2.31 9.91 12.60
CA LEU A 3 -3.50 10.70 12.26
C LEU A 3 -4.54 10.68 13.39
N LEU A 4 -4.80 9.50 13.96
CA LEU A 4 -5.83 9.33 15.00
C LEU A 4 -5.38 9.88 16.36
N SER A 5 -4.08 9.95 16.63
CA SER A 5 -3.52 10.62 17.82
C SER A 5 -3.43 12.15 17.66
N GLY A 6 -3.59 12.68 16.45
CA GLY A 6 -3.46 14.10 16.16
C GLY A 6 -2.01 14.59 15.97
N ASP A 7 -1.06 13.66 15.83
CA ASP A 7 0.35 14.00 15.57
C ASP A 7 0.56 14.51 14.12
N VAL A 8 -0.35 14.10 13.22
CA VAL A 8 -0.41 14.59 11.84
C VAL A 8 -1.86 14.84 11.44
N ASP A 9 -2.10 15.80 10.56
CA ASP A 9 -3.44 16.18 10.08
C ASP A 9 -3.81 15.47 8.76
N ILE A 10 -2.82 15.11 7.94
CA ILE A 10 -3.02 14.46 6.64
C ILE A 10 -2.04 13.29 6.52
N LEU A 11 -2.56 12.12 6.15
CA LEU A 11 -1.77 10.99 5.70
C LEU A 11 -1.65 11.03 4.18
N PHE A 12 -0.43 11.19 3.72
CA PHE A 12 -0.09 11.15 2.31
C PHE A 12 0.46 9.76 1.96
N ALA A 13 -0.10 9.14 0.92
CA ALA A 13 0.30 7.79 0.47
C ALA A 13 -0.03 6.65 1.47
N VAL A 14 -1.29 6.53 1.88
CA VAL A 14 -1.77 5.42 2.71
C VAL A 14 -2.52 4.38 1.86
N GLY A 15 -2.23 3.09 2.04
CA GLY A 15 -2.93 2.01 1.34
C GLY A 15 -4.41 1.92 1.70
N ALA A 16 -5.27 1.67 0.72
CA ALA A 16 -6.71 1.53 0.92
C ALA A 16 -7.09 0.53 2.04
N PRO A 17 -6.46 -0.66 2.19
CA PRO A 17 -6.77 -1.56 3.30
C PRO A 17 -6.60 -0.93 4.67
N SER A 18 -5.57 -0.09 4.87
CA SER A 18 -5.33 0.55 6.17
C SER A 18 -6.40 1.60 6.51
N VAL A 19 -6.89 2.34 5.50
CA VAL A 19 -8.00 3.29 5.65
C VAL A 19 -9.29 2.54 5.97
N ILE A 20 -9.59 1.48 5.22
CA ILE A 20 -10.78 0.63 5.41
C ILE A 20 -10.76 0.00 6.82
N LEU A 21 -9.62 -0.55 7.25
CA LEU A 21 -9.48 -1.15 8.58
C LEU A 21 -9.70 -0.12 9.69
N ALA A 22 -9.18 1.11 9.54
CA ALA A 22 -9.41 2.18 10.51
C ALA A 22 -10.90 2.56 10.57
N ALA A 23 -11.54 2.75 9.41
CA ALA A 23 -12.96 3.09 9.32
C ALA A 23 -13.86 1.97 9.88
N SER A 24 -13.56 0.70 9.61
CA SER A 24 -14.32 -0.44 10.14
C SER A 24 -14.27 -0.54 11.67
N ASN A 25 -13.22 0.03 12.29
CA ASN A 25 -13.08 0.18 13.74
C ASN A 25 -13.63 1.52 14.26
N ALA A 26 -14.52 2.17 13.51
CA ALA A 26 -15.16 3.43 13.84
C ALA A 26 -14.19 4.60 14.08
N ALA A 27 -12.99 4.56 13.48
CA ALA A 27 -12.07 5.69 13.50
C ALA A 27 -12.61 6.82 12.61
N ASP A 28 -12.43 8.06 13.06
CA ASP A 28 -12.72 9.24 12.24
C ASP A 28 -11.65 9.40 11.16
N ILE A 29 -11.87 8.74 10.02
CA ILE A 29 -10.99 8.82 8.87
C ILE A 29 -11.79 9.09 7.59
N LYS A 30 -11.31 10.03 6.78
CA LYS A 30 -11.90 10.42 5.49
C LYS A 30 -10.84 10.44 4.40
N VAL A 31 -11.19 9.90 3.25
CA VAL A 31 -10.37 9.97 2.04
C VAL A 31 -10.58 11.33 1.39
N ILE A 32 -9.51 12.09 1.20
CA ILE A 32 -9.52 13.43 0.62
C ILE A 32 -8.85 13.50 -0.76
N GLY A 33 -8.28 12.41 -1.25
CA GLY A 33 -7.64 12.34 -2.57
C GLY A 33 -7.13 10.94 -2.89
N ALA A 34 -6.76 10.74 -4.14
CA ALA A 34 -5.96 9.59 -4.57
C ALA A 34 -4.47 9.93 -4.45
N TYR A 35 -3.61 8.92 -4.52
CA TYR A 35 -2.17 9.08 -4.64
C TYR A 35 -1.62 8.28 -5.81
N SER A 36 -1.85 6.96 -5.83
CA SER A 36 -1.44 6.11 -6.94
C SER A 36 -2.20 4.78 -6.96
N ARG A 37 -2.04 4.07 -8.08
CA ARG A 37 -2.26 2.63 -8.16
C ARG A 37 -0.93 1.98 -8.48
N ALA A 38 -0.50 1.04 -7.64
CA ALA A 38 0.84 0.49 -7.72
C ALA A 38 0.89 -1.00 -7.37
N PRO A 39 0.10 -1.89 -8.02
CA PRO A 39 0.08 -3.31 -7.67
C PRO A 39 1.47 -3.95 -7.74
N LYS A 40 2.28 -3.64 -8.75
CA LYS A 40 3.65 -4.17 -8.92
C LYS A 40 4.63 -3.78 -7.82
N ALA A 41 4.35 -2.68 -7.11
CA ALA A 41 5.22 -2.23 -6.03
C ALA A 41 5.14 -3.09 -4.77
N TYR A 42 4.10 -3.92 -4.65
CA TYR A 42 3.89 -4.84 -3.52
C TYR A 42 4.30 -6.25 -3.92
N GLN A 43 5.18 -6.87 -3.14
CA GLN A 43 5.83 -8.12 -3.52
C GLN A 43 5.90 -9.09 -2.35
N ILE A 44 5.80 -10.40 -2.66
CA ILE A 44 6.21 -11.50 -1.78
C ILE A 44 7.59 -11.93 -2.25
N VAL A 45 8.57 -11.83 -1.37
CA VAL A 45 9.98 -12.04 -1.68
C VAL A 45 10.54 -13.19 -0.85
N THR A 46 11.40 -14.02 -1.47
CA THR A 46 12.09 -15.14 -0.83
C THR A 46 13.60 -15.09 -1.10
N LYS A 47 14.38 -15.72 -0.26
CA LYS A 47 15.82 -15.98 -0.54
C LYS A 47 16.08 -17.48 -0.77
N ASP A 48 15.09 -18.31 -0.50
CA ASP A 48 15.21 -19.75 -0.72
C ASP A 48 14.82 -20.09 -2.17
N SER A 49 15.74 -20.68 -2.90
CA SER A 49 15.51 -21.13 -4.27
C SER A 49 14.51 -22.30 -4.39
N VAL A 50 14.09 -22.86 -3.27
CA VAL A 50 13.08 -23.94 -3.23
C VAL A 50 11.66 -23.35 -3.26
N ILE A 51 11.44 -22.12 -2.78
CA ILE A 51 10.12 -21.48 -2.76
C ILE A 51 9.87 -20.76 -4.08
N ASN A 52 9.19 -21.42 -5.01
CA ASN A 52 8.92 -20.91 -6.35
C ASN A 52 7.42 -20.87 -6.70
N CYS A 53 6.56 -21.38 -5.80
CA CYS A 53 5.11 -21.36 -5.98
C CYS A 53 4.38 -21.27 -4.63
N ALA A 54 3.07 -21.03 -4.69
CA ALA A 54 2.24 -20.84 -3.50
C ALA A 54 2.20 -22.09 -2.58
N ASP A 55 2.19 -23.29 -3.15
CA ASP A 55 2.13 -24.54 -2.36
C ASP A 55 3.36 -24.71 -1.45
N GLU A 56 4.50 -24.17 -1.84
CA GLU A 56 5.75 -24.23 -1.07
C GLU A 56 5.77 -23.25 0.12
N LEU A 57 4.77 -22.36 0.20
CA LEU A 57 4.57 -21.50 1.37
C LEU A 57 3.85 -22.21 2.53
N LYS A 58 3.25 -23.39 2.30
CA LYS A 58 2.56 -24.14 3.37
C LYS A 58 3.52 -24.52 4.48
N GLY A 59 3.17 -24.19 5.72
CA GLY A 59 4.00 -24.40 6.90
C GLY A 59 5.22 -23.48 6.99
N LYS A 60 5.33 -22.47 6.11
CA LYS A 60 6.42 -21.50 6.06
C LYS A 60 6.10 -20.27 6.88
N THR A 61 7.15 -19.64 7.38
CA THR A 61 7.08 -18.39 8.14
C THR A 61 7.18 -17.19 7.20
N ILE A 62 6.13 -16.35 7.18
CA ILE A 62 6.03 -15.18 6.30
C ILE A 62 5.91 -13.91 7.15
N ALA A 63 6.82 -12.96 6.96
CA ALA A 63 6.86 -11.72 7.72
C ALA A 63 6.32 -10.52 6.92
N GLY A 64 5.59 -9.62 7.59
CA GLY A 64 5.13 -8.38 6.97
C GLY A 64 4.11 -7.59 7.78
N PRO A 65 3.72 -6.38 7.33
CA PRO A 65 2.82 -5.51 8.06
C PRO A 65 1.36 -5.94 7.93
N LYS A 66 0.73 -6.23 9.07
CA LYS A 66 -0.68 -6.63 9.17
C LYS A 66 -1.63 -5.46 8.86
N GLY A 67 -2.76 -5.74 8.19
CA GLY A 67 -3.81 -4.75 7.88
C GLY A 67 -3.40 -3.73 6.81
N THR A 68 -2.46 -4.07 5.95
CA THR A 68 -1.96 -3.23 4.85
C THR A 68 -2.19 -3.88 3.50
N THR A 69 -1.88 -3.16 2.42
CA THR A 69 -1.88 -3.68 1.04
C THR A 69 -0.99 -4.92 0.86
N LEU A 70 0.10 -5.03 1.63
CA LEU A 70 0.95 -6.22 1.62
C LEU A 70 0.26 -7.44 2.25
N ASN A 71 -0.50 -7.24 3.32
CA ASN A 71 -1.31 -8.31 3.90
C ASN A 71 -2.47 -8.72 2.96
N GLU A 72 -3.09 -7.76 2.27
CA GLU A 72 -4.07 -8.01 1.21
C GLU A 72 -3.46 -8.89 0.10
N LEU A 73 -2.25 -8.54 -0.38
CA LEU A 73 -1.53 -9.31 -1.39
C LEU A 73 -1.31 -10.78 -0.95
N LEU A 74 -0.78 -10.99 0.25
CA LEU A 74 -0.55 -12.35 0.74
C LEU A 74 -1.85 -13.15 0.78
N THR A 75 -2.90 -12.58 1.39
CA THR A 75 -4.20 -13.24 1.50
C THR A 75 -4.80 -13.54 0.13
N ALA A 76 -4.71 -12.61 -0.83
CA ALA A 76 -5.19 -12.79 -2.20
C ALA A 76 -4.40 -13.89 -2.94
N TYR A 77 -3.08 -13.90 -2.81
CA TYR A 77 -2.22 -14.89 -3.45
C TYR A 77 -2.50 -16.31 -2.93
N LEU A 78 -2.55 -16.49 -1.61
CA LEU A 78 -2.87 -17.78 -1.00
C LEU A 78 -4.29 -18.24 -1.40
N SER A 79 -5.29 -17.35 -1.33
CA SER A 79 -6.69 -17.65 -1.69
C SER A 79 -6.82 -18.08 -3.15
N GLN A 80 -6.11 -17.44 -4.09
CA GLN A 80 -6.11 -17.84 -5.51
C GLN A 80 -5.62 -19.28 -5.71
N HIS A 81 -4.74 -19.75 -4.83
CA HIS A 81 -4.20 -21.12 -4.84
C HIS A 81 -4.93 -22.08 -3.89
N ASN A 82 -6.09 -21.67 -3.32
CA ASN A 82 -6.88 -22.45 -2.35
C ASN A 82 -6.09 -22.79 -1.08
N ILE A 83 -5.20 -21.91 -0.64
CA ILE A 83 -4.43 -22.02 0.60
C ILE A 83 -5.03 -21.07 1.62
N SER A 84 -5.32 -21.57 2.83
CA SER A 84 -5.77 -20.77 3.95
C SER A 84 -4.60 -20.01 4.60
N MET A 85 -4.87 -18.84 5.18
CA MET A 85 -3.90 -18.13 6.02
C MET A 85 -3.43 -18.95 7.24
N GLU A 86 -4.23 -19.94 7.67
CA GLU A 86 -3.89 -20.87 8.77
C GLU A 86 -2.84 -21.93 8.36
N GLU A 87 -2.62 -22.12 7.05
CA GLU A 87 -1.61 -23.06 6.53
C GLU A 87 -0.20 -22.43 6.47
N VAL A 88 -0.06 -21.15 6.81
CA VAL A 88 1.23 -20.42 6.88
C VAL A 88 1.41 -19.81 8.27
N GLU A 89 2.65 -19.62 8.71
CA GLU A 89 2.96 -18.89 9.94
C GLU A 89 3.19 -17.42 9.61
N TYR A 90 2.19 -16.57 9.85
CA TYR A 90 2.30 -15.15 9.57
C TYR A 90 2.80 -14.35 10.77
N LEU A 91 3.96 -13.69 10.62
CA LEU A 91 4.59 -12.85 11.65
C LEU A 91 4.41 -11.36 11.34
N PRO A 92 3.53 -10.65 12.09
CA PRO A 92 3.32 -9.21 11.90
C PRO A 92 4.54 -8.39 12.30
N MET A 93 5.14 -7.66 11.33
CA MET A 93 6.22 -6.71 11.60
C MET A 93 6.33 -5.64 10.49
N SER A 94 7.16 -4.62 10.71
CA SER A 94 7.40 -3.59 9.70
C SER A 94 8.12 -4.15 8.48
N ILE A 95 8.02 -3.46 7.32
CA ILE A 95 8.72 -3.87 6.08
C ILE A 95 10.22 -4.02 6.31
N GLY A 96 10.85 -3.05 7.02
CA GLY A 96 12.30 -3.11 7.29
C GLY A 96 12.69 -4.29 8.18
N ASN A 97 11.88 -4.61 9.20
CA ASN A 97 12.14 -5.77 10.07
C ASN A 97 11.89 -7.08 9.31
N ALA A 98 10.87 -7.15 8.44
CA ALA A 98 10.59 -8.33 7.62
C ALA A 98 11.76 -8.62 6.66
N TRP A 99 12.32 -7.58 6.05
CA TRP A 99 13.51 -7.72 5.22
C TRP A 99 14.71 -8.22 6.04
N ALA A 100 15.00 -7.60 7.19
CA ALA A 100 16.11 -8.02 8.05
C ALA A 100 15.95 -9.48 8.52
N ALA A 101 14.74 -9.90 8.89
CA ALA A 101 14.47 -11.29 9.29
C ALA A 101 14.68 -12.27 8.12
N LEU A 102 14.27 -11.90 6.89
CA LEU A 102 14.53 -12.71 5.70
C LEU A 102 16.03 -12.79 5.37
N GLU A 103 16.76 -11.68 5.50
CA GLU A 103 18.22 -11.68 5.31
C GLU A 103 18.93 -12.58 6.32
N ALA A 104 18.47 -12.58 7.57
CA ALA A 104 19.02 -13.41 8.65
C ALA A 104 18.61 -14.90 8.54
N GLY A 105 17.65 -15.24 7.65
CA GLY A 105 17.09 -16.59 7.54
C GLY A 105 16.17 -16.98 8.70
N GLU A 106 15.62 -15.99 9.41
CA GLU A 106 14.67 -16.19 10.51
C GLU A 106 13.23 -16.41 10.00
N VAL A 107 12.96 -16.00 8.76
CA VAL A 107 11.69 -16.22 8.06
C VAL A 107 11.94 -16.73 6.64
N ASP A 108 10.99 -17.45 6.08
CA ASP A 108 11.09 -18.06 4.74
C ASP A 108 10.72 -17.08 3.61
N ALA A 109 9.81 -16.14 3.90
CA ALA A 109 9.37 -15.12 2.96
C ALA A 109 9.08 -13.78 3.66
N ALA A 110 9.19 -12.68 2.92
CA ALA A 110 8.87 -11.35 3.41
C ALA A 110 7.94 -10.60 2.46
N LEU A 111 7.04 -9.81 3.03
CA LEU A 111 6.16 -8.89 2.32
C LEU A 111 6.85 -7.54 2.22
N LEU A 112 7.28 -7.17 1.03
CA LEU A 112 8.08 -5.97 0.79
C LEU A 112 7.42 -5.05 -0.24
N ALA A 113 7.75 -3.75 -0.16
CA ALA A 113 7.30 -2.77 -1.12
C ALA A 113 8.32 -1.64 -1.30
N GLY A 114 8.24 -0.96 -2.44
CA GLY A 114 9.01 0.24 -2.74
C GLY A 114 10.53 0.02 -2.63
N PRO A 115 11.27 0.97 -2.03
CA PRO A 115 12.74 0.90 -1.95
C PRO A 115 13.28 -0.38 -1.31
N THR A 116 12.60 -0.90 -0.29
CA THR A 116 13.03 -2.14 0.38
C THR A 116 12.89 -3.36 -0.55
N ALA A 117 11.80 -3.43 -1.33
CA ALA A 117 11.62 -4.51 -2.31
C ALA A 117 12.67 -4.43 -3.43
N TYR A 118 12.98 -3.22 -3.90
CA TYR A 118 14.03 -3.00 -4.88
C TYR A 118 15.41 -3.44 -4.35
N ALA A 119 15.79 -2.97 -3.15
CA ALA A 119 17.06 -3.34 -2.53
C ALA A 119 17.17 -4.84 -2.27
N ALA A 120 16.08 -5.52 -1.92
CA ALA A 120 16.06 -6.96 -1.73
C ALA A 120 16.39 -7.71 -3.04
N GLN A 121 15.81 -7.27 -4.17
CA GLN A 121 16.08 -7.86 -5.49
C GLN A 121 17.54 -7.64 -5.91
N GLU A 122 18.08 -6.43 -5.73
CA GLU A 122 19.50 -6.14 -5.96
C GLU A 122 20.40 -6.99 -5.06
N GLY A 123 19.96 -7.32 -3.84
CA GLY A 123 20.62 -8.23 -2.91
C GLY A 123 20.48 -9.72 -3.25
N GLY A 124 19.86 -10.05 -4.39
CA GLY A 124 19.72 -11.43 -4.87
C GLY A 124 18.49 -12.18 -4.34
N ALA A 125 17.54 -11.48 -3.70
CA ALA A 125 16.26 -12.10 -3.33
C ALA A 125 15.37 -12.28 -4.57
N SER A 126 14.56 -13.35 -4.56
CA SER A 126 13.64 -13.68 -5.66
C SER A 126 12.24 -13.17 -5.35
N VAL A 127 11.59 -12.57 -6.34
CA VAL A 127 10.17 -12.20 -6.26
C VAL A 127 9.34 -13.43 -6.58
N LEU A 128 8.62 -13.96 -5.58
CA LEU A 128 7.69 -15.08 -5.76
C LEU A 128 6.45 -14.63 -6.54
N THR A 129 5.92 -13.48 -6.18
CA THR A 129 4.80 -12.83 -6.88
C THR A 129 4.77 -11.32 -6.56
N ASP A 130 4.14 -10.55 -7.43
CA ASP A 130 3.74 -9.17 -7.16
C ASP A 130 2.21 -9.04 -7.14
N GLY A 131 1.72 -7.83 -6.90
CA GLY A 131 0.27 -7.58 -6.82
C GLY A 131 -0.48 -7.55 -8.14
N SER A 132 0.21 -7.71 -9.29
CA SER A 132 -0.42 -7.65 -10.61
C SER A 132 -1.47 -8.74 -10.80
N GLY A 133 -2.71 -8.32 -11.08
CA GLY A 133 -3.84 -9.25 -11.23
C GLY A 133 -4.40 -9.82 -9.93
N LEU A 134 -3.74 -9.56 -8.78
CA LEU A 134 -4.18 -10.02 -7.45
C LEU A 134 -4.87 -8.90 -6.68
N ILE A 135 -4.29 -7.72 -6.66
CA ILE A 135 -4.78 -6.53 -5.96
C ILE A 135 -4.75 -5.32 -6.88
N ASP A 136 -5.52 -4.30 -6.57
CA ASP A 136 -5.46 -3.03 -7.30
C ASP A 136 -4.32 -2.12 -6.79
N GLY A 137 -3.81 -2.36 -5.59
CA GLY A 137 -2.71 -1.60 -5.00
C GLY A 137 -3.03 -0.12 -4.86
N THR A 138 -4.29 0.21 -4.52
CA THR A 138 -4.76 1.58 -4.41
C THR A 138 -4.19 2.26 -3.18
N VAL A 139 -3.58 3.41 -3.41
CA VAL A 139 -2.99 4.28 -2.40
C VAL A 139 -3.74 5.61 -2.41
N LEU A 140 -4.10 6.08 -1.22
CA LEU A 140 -5.00 7.20 -0.99
C LEU A 140 -4.32 8.31 -0.17
N VAL A 141 -4.96 9.46 -0.14
CA VAL A 141 -4.69 10.55 0.80
C VAL A 141 -5.86 10.61 1.78
N ALA A 142 -5.57 10.62 3.08
CA ALA A 142 -6.60 10.60 4.11
C ALA A 142 -6.35 11.66 5.19
N SER A 143 -7.44 12.10 5.81
CA SER A 143 -7.47 13.02 6.95
C SER A 143 -8.55 12.58 7.94
N THR A 144 -8.74 13.31 9.03
CA THR A 144 -9.92 13.11 9.90
C THR A 144 -11.11 13.93 9.38
N GLY A 145 -12.35 13.44 9.64
CA GLY A 145 -13.57 14.19 9.34
C GLY A 145 -13.58 15.53 10.06
N VAL A 146 -13.19 15.54 11.34
CA VAL A 146 -13.05 16.78 12.15
C VAL A 146 -12.11 17.78 11.51
N PHE A 147 -10.96 17.36 11.00
CA PHE A 147 -10.03 18.27 10.31
C PHE A 147 -10.63 18.82 9.01
N CYS A 148 -11.25 17.95 8.22
CA CYS A 148 -11.86 18.33 6.94
C CYS A 148 -12.99 19.37 7.13
N GLU A 149 -13.84 19.19 8.13
CA GLU A 149 -14.92 20.12 8.46
C GLU A 149 -14.39 21.45 9.03
N ARG A 150 -13.34 21.40 9.85
CA ARG A 150 -12.78 22.59 10.48
C ARG A 150 -11.92 23.42 9.54
N TYR A 151 -11.22 22.77 8.59
CA TYR A 151 -10.25 23.41 7.72
C TYR A 151 -10.45 23.07 6.23
N PRO A 152 -11.65 23.24 5.65
CA PRO A 152 -11.93 22.85 4.27
C PRO A 152 -11.02 23.56 3.25
N GLU A 153 -10.63 24.81 3.51
CA GLU A 153 -9.72 25.56 2.64
C GLU A 153 -8.28 25.01 2.66
N LEU A 154 -7.84 24.39 3.78
CA LEU A 154 -6.54 23.72 3.83
C LEU A 154 -6.57 22.42 3.05
N VAL A 155 -7.65 21.64 3.17
CA VAL A 155 -7.86 20.42 2.37
C VAL A 155 -7.81 20.75 0.88
N LYS A 156 -8.55 21.79 0.46
CA LYS A 156 -8.56 22.25 -0.94
C LYS A 156 -7.17 22.67 -1.42
N LYS A 157 -6.45 23.48 -0.65
CA LYS A 157 -5.08 23.89 -0.98
C LYS A 157 -4.13 22.71 -1.10
N PHE A 158 -4.26 21.72 -0.22
CA PHE A 158 -3.47 20.50 -0.30
C PHE A 158 -3.73 19.76 -1.61
N GLN A 159 -5.01 19.58 -1.98
CA GLN A 159 -5.40 18.93 -3.24
C GLN A 159 -4.89 19.68 -4.47
N GLU A 160 -4.98 21.02 -4.48
CA GLU A 160 -4.43 21.87 -5.55
C GLU A 160 -2.92 21.69 -5.66
N SER A 161 -2.18 21.76 -4.55
CA SER A 161 -0.74 21.55 -4.52
C SER A 161 -0.34 20.13 -4.99
N HIS A 162 -1.14 19.11 -4.64
CA HIS A 162 -0.90 17.74 -5.09
C HIS A 162 -1.03 17.64 -6.62
N ARG A 163 -2.05 18.26 -7.23
CA ARG A 163 -2.19 18.31 -8.70
C ARG A 163 -1.00 19.03 -9.35
N GLU A 164 -0.56 20.17 -8.78
CA GLU A 164 0.61 20.90 -9.28
C GLU A 164 1.88 20.04 -9.24
N VAL A 165 2.08 19.24 -8.19
CA VAL A 165 3.23 18.33 -8.08
C VAL A 165 3.17 17.24 -9.15
N LEU A 166 2.00 16.65 -9.41
CA LEU A 166 1.86 15.64 -10.48
C LEU A 166 2.04 16.25 -11.87
N ASP A 167 1.53 17.46 -12.10
CA ASP A 167 1.78 18.22 -13.32
C ASP A 167 3.28 18.49 -13.54
N PHE A 168 3.99 18.85 -12.47
CA PHE A 168 5.43 19.05 -12.51
C PHE A 168 6.16 17.74 -12.84
N LEU A 169 5.79 16.64 -12.20
CA LEU A 169 6.35 15.31 -12.43
C LEU A 169 6.27 14.91 -13.90
N VAL A 170 5.12 15.14 -14.54
CA VAL A 170 4.91 14.80 -15.95
C VAL A 170 5.70 15.72 -16.88
N ARG A 171 5.67 17.05 -16.61
CA ARG A 171 6.31 18.06 -17.51
C ARG A 171 7.82 18.13 -17.34
N ASN A 172 8.35 17.75 -16.19
CA ASN A 172 9.76 17.88 -15.84
C ASN A 172 10.32 16.55 -15.30
N HIS A 173 10.02 15.46 -16.00
CA HIS A 173 10.30 14.09 -15.54
C HIS A 173 11.72 13.90 -14.99
N ASP A 174 12.75 14.24 -15.78
CA ASP A 174 14.14 14.07 -15.34
C ASP A 174 14.46 14.84 -14.06
N LYS A 175 13.96 16.08 -13.96
CA LYS A 175 14.16 16.90 -12.77
C LYS A 175 13.42 16.35 -11.55
N ALA A 176 12.21 15.82 -11.76
CA ALA A 176 11.43 15.18 -10.71
C ALA A 176 12.13 13.92 -10.17
N MET A 177 12.70 13.10 -11.06
CA MET A 177 13.46 11.91 -10.65
C MET A 177 14.74 12.28 -9.88
N GLU A 178 15.45 13.35 -10.28
CA GLU A 178 16.59 13.89 -9.51
C GLU A 178 16.16 14.33 -8.10
N ILE A 179 15.05 15.08 -7.99
CA ILE A 179 14.53 15.56 -6.70
C ILE A 179 14.14 14.36 -5.84
N THR A 180 13.50 13.35 -6.42
CA THR A 180 13.09 12.12 -5.72
C THR A 180 14.31 11.37 -5.20
N ALA A 181 15.34 11.18 -6.03
CA ALA A 181 16.59 10.54 -5.62
C ALA A 181 17.24 11.28 -4.44
N GLY A 182 17.37 12.61 -4.53
CA GLY A 182 17.93 13.43 -3.46
C GLY A 182 17.11 13.42 -2.17
N GLY A 183 15.76 13.38 -2.28
CA GLY A 183 14.86 13.38 -1.12
C GLY A 183 14.73 12.01 -0.44
N THR A 184 14.90 10.92 -1.19
CA THR A 184 14.78 9.54 -0.66
C THR A 184 16.12 8.93 -0.26
N GLY A 185 17.23 9.51 -0.70
CA GLY A 185 18.58 8.95 -0.53
C GLY A 185 18.87 7.75 -1.44
N LEU A 186 17.99 7.48 -2.41
CA LEU A 186 18.19 6.47 -3.43
C LEU A 186 19.04 7.02 -4.58
N ASP A 187 19.74 6.14 -5.28
CA ASP A 187 20.34 6.54 -6.54
C ASP A 187 19.28 6.75 -7.64
N ARG A 188 19.66 7.43 -8.70
CA ARG A 188 18.75 7.75 -9.81
C ARG A 188 18.27 6.48 -10.53
N GLU A 189 19.10 5.47 -10.64
CA GLU A 189 18.78 4.21 -11.30
C GLU A 189 17.66 3.47 -10.57
N ALA A 190 17.74 3.41 -9.23
CA ALA A 190 16.68 2.83 -8.38
C ALA A 190 15.35 3.59 -8.55
N VAL A 191 15.37 4.91 -8.58
CA VAL A 191 14.16 5.73 -8.78
C VAL A 191 13.55 5.47 -10.15
N ASP A 192 14.35 5.47 -11.22
CA ASP A 192 13.90 5.22 -12.59
C ASP A 192 13.34 3.80 -12.78
N ALA A 193 13.93 2.80 -12.10
CA ALA A 193 13.46 1.42 -12.13
C ALA A 193 12.11 1.24 -11.42
N MET A 194 11.87 1.94 -10.33
CA MET A 194 10.62 1.83 -9.56
C MET A 194 9.49 2.71 -10.11
N TYR A 195 9.80 3.86 -10.70
CA TYR A 195 8.80 4.81 -11.17
C TYR A 195 7.68 4.17 -12.03
N PRO A 196 7.96 3.25 -12.98
CA PRO A 196 6.93 2.60 -13.81
C PRO A 196 5.94 1.71 -13.03
N TYR A 197 6.20 1.41 -11.76
CA TYR A 197 5.28 0.63 -10.92
C TYR A 197 4.10 1.46 -10.40
N TYR A 198 4.20 2.79 -10.49
CA TYR A 198 3.26 3.73 -9.92
C TYR A 198 2.49 4.47 -11.01
N ASP A 199 1.18 4.34 -10.97
CA ASP A 199 0.25 5.16 -11.74
C ASP A 199 -0.31 6.25 -10.81
N PHE A 200 0.27 7.46 -10.88
CA PHE A 200 0.00 8.54 -9.93
C PHE A 200 -1.26 9.33 -10.29
N HIS A 201 -2.09 9.59 -9.29
CA HIS A 201 -3.33 10.36 -9.40
C HIS A 201 -3.51 11.28 -8.21
N ALA A 202 -4.00 12.52 -8.42
CA ALA A 202 -4.39 13.41 -7.32
C ALA A 202 -5.89 13.31 -7.02
N ASP A 203 -6.71 13.18 -8.07
CA ASP A 203 -8.15 13.21 -7.96
C ASP A 203 -8.75 11.83 -7.75
N LEU A 204 -9.75 11.77 -6.87
CA LEU A 204 -10.58 10.59 -6.72
C LEU A 204 -11.54 10.46 -7.92
N THR A 205 -11.40 9.36 -8.65
CA THR A 205 -12.27 9.01 -9.77
C THR A 205 -13.20 7.86 -9.38
N GLN A 206 -14.22 7.61 -10.20
CA GLN A 206 -15.09 6.44 -10.04
C GLN A 206 -14.32 5.11 -10.07
N GLU A 207 -13.16 5.10 -10.71
CA GLU A 207 -12.28 3.92 -10.72
C GLU A 207 -11.64 3.67 -9.34
N HIS A 208 -11.17 4.73 -8.67
CA HIS A 208 -10.65 4.63 -7.29
C HIS A 208 -11.74 4.17 -6.31
N ILE A 209 -12.96 4.66 -6.45
CA ILE A 209 -14.11 4.23 -5.62
C ILE A 209 -14.41 2.75 -5.84
N ARG A 210 -14.48 2.30 -7.10
CA ARG A 210 -14.67 0.88 -7.43
C ARG A 210 -13.53 -0.01 -6.90
N SER A 211 -12.30 0.44 -7.04
CA SER A 211 -11.13 -0.26 -6.52
C SER A 211 -11.17 -0.37 -4.99
N THR A 212 -11.50 0.71 -4.30
CA THR A 212 -11.66 0.71 -2.83
C THR A 212 -12.80 -0.23 -2.39
N ASN A 213 -13.94 -0.25 -3.09
CA ASN A 213 -15.04 -1.19 -2.81
C ASN A 213 -14.65 -2.65 -3.07
N LYS A 214 -13.83 -2.92 -4.09
CA LYS A 214 -13.29 -4.26 -4.35
C LYS A 214 -12.39 -4.73 -3.22
N THR A 215 -11.46 -3.88 -2.77
CA THR A 215 -10.62 -4.15 -1.59
C THR A 215 -11.48 -4.36 -0.33
N LEU A 216 -12.48 -3.52 -0.09
CA LEU A 216 -13.42 -3.64 1.03
C LEU A 216 -14.17 -4.98 1.00
N THR A 217 -14.71 -5.35 -0.16
CA THR A 217 -15.38 -6.65 -0.34
C THR A 217 -14.42 -7.81 -0.05
N PHE A 218 -13.21 -7.74 -0.58
CA PHE A 218 -12.19 -8.76 -0.32
C PHE A 218 -11.86 -8.87 1.17
N MET A 219 -11.62 -7.74 1.87
CA MET A 219 -11.32 -7.71 3.30
C MET A 219 -12.46 -8.28 4.15
N THR A 220 -13.71 -8.03 3.75
CA THR A 220 -14.90 -8.59 4.44
C THR A 220 -14.98 -10.10 4.23
N VAL A 221 -14.86 -10.57 2.99
CA VAL A 221 -14.96 -12.01 2.65
C VAL A 221 -13.82 -12.82 3.27
N SER A 222 -12.62 -12.25 3.33
CA SER A 222 -11.45 -12.90 3.94
C SER A 222 -11.40 -12.77 5.47
N GLY A 223 -12.40 -12.14 6.10
CA GLY A 223 -12.46 -11.98 7.56
C GLY A 223 -11.42 -11.00 8.12
N MET A 224 -10.86 -10.13 7.29
CA MET A 224 -9.92 -9.10 7.74
C MET A 224 -10.63 -7.95 8.45
N ILE A 225 -11.90 -7.72 8.15
CA ILE A 225 -12.80 -6.76 8.80
C ILE A 225 -14.16 -7.39 9.06
N ASP A 226 -14.82 -6.92 10.11
CA ASP A 226 -16.23 -7.23 10.41
C ASP A 226 -17.12 -6.05 10.01
N GLY A 227 -18.33 -6.35 9.51
CA GLY A 227 -19.34 -5.34 9.25
C GLY A 227 -19.47 -4.92 7.78
N LYS A 228 -20.43 -4.01 7.55
CA LYS A 228 -20.71 -3.44 6.23
C LYS A 228 -20.24 -1.98 6.22
N LEU A 229 -19.28 -1.71 5.38
CA LEU A 229 -18.79 -0.37 5.06
C LEU A 229 -18.89 -0.20 3.54
N ASP A 230 -19.22 1.00 3.06
CA ASP A 230 -19.12 1.37 1.66
C ASP A 230 -17.96 2.34 1.48
N ALA A 231 -17.27 2.29 0.35
CA ALA A 231 -16.20 3.24 0.07
C ALA A 231 -16.70 4.70 0.09
N GLU A 232 -17.97 4.92 -0.27
CA GLU A 232 -18.58 6.25 -0.23
C GLU A 232 -18.71 6.81 1.19
N ASP A 233 -18.85 5.96 2.21
CA ASP A 233 -18.96 6.38 3.62
C ASP A 233 -17.66 7.00 4.15
N ILE A 234 -16.53 6.60 3.58
CA ILE A 234 -15.19 7.06 3.98
C ILE A 234 -14.65 8.20 3.10
N ILE A 235 -15.34 8.56 2.01
CA ILE A 235 -14.94 9.69 1.16
C ILE A 235 -15.47 11.00 1.75
N PHE A 236 -14.64 12.03 1.75
CA PHE A 236 -15.05 13.38 2.16
C PHE A 236 -15.90 14.04 1.09
N ASP A 237 -17.12 14.48 1.46
CA ASP A 237 -18.10 15.05 0.52
C ASP A 237 -17.63 16.32 -0.21
N GLY A 238 -16.67 17.06 0.35
CA GLY A 238 -16.05 18.21 -0.31
C GLY A 238 -15.28 17.88 -1.59
N ASN A 239 -15.19 16.59 -1.95
CA ASN A 239 -14.55 16.08 -3.18
C ASN A 239 -15.56 15.77 -4.32
N ARG A 240 -16.86 16.00 -4.09
CA ARG A 240 -17.92 15.78 -5.08
C ARG A 240 -18.27 17.04 -5.84
#